data_495f94302303a96a267d3f3e05a43b0c
#
_entry.id   495f94302303a96a267d3f3e05a43b0c
#
_cell.length_a   1.000
_cell.length_b   1.000
_cell.length_c   1.000
_cell.angle_alpha   90.00
_cell.angle_beta   90.00
_cell.angle_gamma   90.00
#
_symmetry.space_group_name_H-M   'P 1'
#
loop_
_entity.id
_entity.type
_entity.pdbx_description
1 polymer ?
#
loop_
_entity_poly.entity_id
_entity_poly.type
_entity_poly.pdbx_seq_one_letter_code
_entity_poly.pdbx_strand_id
1 'polypeptide(L)'
;MKHDKIYLILVGIVFAAFALVFDTFPRPRYSELEKRDLATFPSFTLDSLWSGDYAEAVGKWFSDSQPFRDDFMAFSMMVENWTVLRFGDDHVTYHASTEGLADFAEAEGMEAEEAIAEDDGRNPGGYVNKLTADEKAKVANAGIVIIGRDKNVRALMCFGGSAKAGTPYANVCNKYVQTFPGVNVYCMVVPSAAAFYMPEKVQKMSKDQSATIRNIYSHLDSAVHAVDVYTVLGEHAGEDIYLRTDHHWSPLGAYYAARKFAEVAEV
;
A
#
# COMPACT_ATOMS: atom_id res chain seq x y z
N MET A 1 26.26 -42.61 2.90
CA MET A 1 26.36 -42.80 4.37
C MET A 1 27.29 -41.82 5.08
N LYS A 2 28.55 -41.57 4.65
CA LYS A 2 29.43 -40.60 5.36
C LYS A 2 28.99 -39.16 5.13
N HIS A 3 28.57 -38.77 3.94
CA HIS A 3 28.10 -37.42 3.60
C HIS A 3 26.81 -37.06 4.32
N ASP A 4 25.88 -38.01 4.46
CA ASP A 4 24.58 -37.78 5.11
C ASP A 4 24.77 -37.49 6.63
N LYS A 5 25.74 -38.18 7.27
CA LYS A 5 26.08 -37.91 8.68
C LYS A 5 26.70 -36.53 8.85
N ILE A 6 27.61 -36.13 7.95
CA ILE A 6 28.24 -34.79 8.00
C ILE A 6 27.15 -33.70 7.81
N TYR A 7 26.25 -33.91 6.87
CA TYR A 7 25.12 -32.96 6.66
C TYR A 7 24.26 -32.84 7.92
N LEU A 8 23.84 -33.95 8.52
CA LEU A 8 23.02 -33.93 9.74
C LEU A 8 23.74 -33.25 10.92
N ILE A 9 25.09 -33.48 11.07
CA ILE A 9 25.88 -32.81 12.10
C ILE A 9 25.91 -31.29 11.85
N LEU A 10 26.15 -30.85 10.62
CA LEU A 10 26.19 -29.43 10.27
C LEU A 10 24.83 -28.76 10.53
N VAL A 11 23.75 -29.41 10.12
CA VAL A 11 22.40 -28.90 10.40
C VAL A 11 22.16 -28.83 11.91
N GLY A 12 22.52 -29.85 12.66
CA GLY A 12 22.40 -29.85 14.12
C GLY A 12 23.20 -28.72 14.79
N ILE A 13 24.42 -28.45 14.33
CA ILE A 13 25.27 -27.35 14.83
C ILE A 13 24.58 -26.00 14.55
N VAL A 14 24.03 -25.80 13.35
CA VAL A 14 23.32 -24.55 12.98
C VAL A 14 22.12 -24.37 13.89
N PHE A 15 21.28 -25.39 14.07
CA PHE A 15 20.13 -25.30 14.99
C PHE A 15 20.53 -25.00 16.42
N ALA A 16 21.58 -25.67 16.92
CA ALA A 16 22.11 -25.44 18.28
C ALA A 16 22.63 -24.00 18.45
N ALA A 17 23.29 -23.46 17.43
CA ALA A 17 23.77 -22.08 17.43
C ALA A 17 22.59 -21.09 17.45
N PHE A 18 21.53 -21.31 16.65
CA PHE A 18 20.32 -20.47 16.68
C PHE A 18 19.62 -20.55 18.05
N ALA A 19 19.46 -21.73 18.62
CA ALA A 19 18.87 -21.90 19.95
C ALA A 19 19.68 -21.15 21.02
N LEU A 20 21.00 -21.24 20.97
CA LEU A 20 21.89 -20.53 21.90
C LEU A 20 21.74 -19.02 21.77
N VAL A 21 21.70 -18.48 20.53
CA VAL A 21 21.50 -17.05 20.28
C VAL A 21 20.13 -16.62 20.80
N PHE A 22 19.09 -17.39 20.50
CA PHE A 22 17.72 -17.07 20.91
C PHE A 22 17.54 -17.01 22.43
N ASP A 23 18.26 -17.89 23.19
CA ASP A 23 18.16 -17.94 24.65
C ASP A 23 19.06 -16.93 25.36
N THR A 24 20.21 -16.56 24.77
CA THR A 24 21.21 -15.72 25.44
C THR A 24 21.09 -14.25 25.17
N PHE A 25 20.59 -13.86 24.02
CA PHE A 25 20.50 -12.45 23.64
C PHE A 25 19.12 -11.83 23.96
N PRO A 26 19.08 -10.53 24.30
CA PRO A 26 17.82 -9.85 24.58
C PRO A 26 16.94 -9.81 23.32
N ARG A 27 15.64 -10.00 23.54
CA ARG A 27 14.64 -9.98 22.49
C ARG A 27 14.16 -8.55 22.26
N PRO A 28 14.10 -8.07 21.00
CA PRO A 28 13.58 -6.75 20.70
C PRO A 28 12.09 -6.68 21.01
N ARG A 29 11.62 -5.49 21.40
CA ARG A 29 10.20 -5.18 21.60
C ARG A 29 9.64 -4.20 20.57
N TYR A 30 10.54 -3.59 19.82
CA TYR A 30 10.22 -2.61 18.79
C TYR A 30 11.15 -2.85 17.60
N SER A 31 10.60 -2.73 16.39
CA SER A 31 11.38 -2.77 15.15
C SER A 31 11.60 -1.35 14.65
N GLU A 32 12.86 -0.94 14.58
CA GLU A 32 13.23 0.34 13.97
C GLU A 32 13.07 0.31 12.45
N LEU A 33 13.23 -0.86 11.84
CA LEU A 33 13.08 -1.05 10.40
C LEU A 33 11.61 -0.95 9.96
N GLU A 34 10.71 -1.59 10.72
CA GLU A 34 9.27 -1.62 10.41
C GLU A 34 8.46 -0.53 11.12
N LYS A 35 9.09 0.24 12.04
CA LYS A 35 8.45 1.30 12.84
C LYS A 35 7.20 0.83 13.59
N ARG A 36 7.25 -0.37 14.17
CA ARG A 36 6.14 -0.98 14.93
C ARG A 36 6.60 -1.70 16.19
N ASP A 37 5.68 -1.84 17.13
CA ASP A 37 5.86 -2.74 18.27
C ASP A 37 5.81 -4.19 17.82
N LEU A 38 6.68 -5.02 18.41
CA LEU A 38 6.79 -6.45 18.13
C LEU A 38 5.88 -7.24 19.06
N ALA A 39 5.43 -8.42 18.59
CA ALA A 39 4.51 -9.25 19.34
C ALA A 39 5.10 -9.69 20.68
N THR A 40 4.31 -9.60 21.74
CA THR A 40 4.66 -10.14 23.08
C THR A 40 4.19 -11.58 23.20
N PHE A 41 4.79 -12.35 24.14
CA PHE A 41 4.36 -13.73 24.38
C PHE A 41 2.89 -13.76 24.79
N PRO A 42 2.04 -14.56 24.10
CA PRO A 42 0.61 -14.56 24.34
C PRO A 42 0.25 -15.19 25.68
N SER A 43 -0.86 -14.71 26.27
CA SER A 43 -1.47 -15.35 27.43
C SER A 43 -2.15 -16.66 27.02
N PHE A 44 -1.95 -17.70 27.84
CA PHE A 44 -2.57 -19.01 27.60
C PHE A 44 -4.02 -19.04 28.11
N THR A 45 -4.95 -19.48 27.25
CA THR A 45 -6.31 -19.86 27.64
C THR A 45 -6.69 -21.17 26.95
N LEU A 46 -7.58 -21.97 27.55
CA LEU A 46 -8.04 -23.21 26.92
C LEU A 46 -8.82 -22.95 25.63
N ASP A 47 -9.59 -21.87 25.59
CA ASP A 47 -10.36 -21.50 24.40
C ASP A 47 -9.44 -21.11 23.23
N SER A 48 -8.39 -20.33 23.50
CA SER A 48 -7.42 -19.96 22.46
C SER A 48 -6.57 -21.14 21.97
N LEU A 49 -6.38 -22.18 22.83
CA LEU A 49 -5.72 -23.41 22.41
C LEU A 49 -6.61 -24.22 21.45
N TRP A 50 -7.92 -24.36 21.77
CA TRP A 50 -8.84 -25.12 20.94
C TRP A 50 -9.22 -24.40 19.64
N SER A 51 -9.28 -23.08 19.63
CA SER A 51 -9.49 -22.29 18.40
C SER A 51 -8.27 -22.25 17.47
N GLY A 52 -7.07 -22.54 17.99
CA GLY A 52 -5.81 -22.40 17.24
C GLY A 52 -5.14 -21.03 17.41
N ASP A 53 -5.84 -20.03 17.95
CA ASP A 53 -5.34 -18.65 18.10
C ASP A 53 -4.06 -18.58 18.94
N TYR A 54 -3.95 -19.46 19.96
CA TYR A 54 -2.74 -19.52 20.77
C TYR A 54 -1.51 -19.96 19.98
N ALA A 55 -1.66 -20.94 19.10
CA ALA A 55 -0.58 -21.45 18.28
C ALA A 55 -0.13 -20.39 17.25
N GLU A 56 -1.07 -19.70 16.66
CA GLU A 56 -0.81 -18.58 15.74
C GLU A 56 -0.08 -17.42 16.46
N ALA A 57 -0.59 -17.02 17.63
CA ALA A 57 0.02 -15.95 18.44
C ALA A 57 1.44 -16.30 18.92
N VAL A 58 1.69 -17.57 19.28
CA VAL A 58 3.04 -18.07 19.61
C VAL A 58 3.94 -18.01 18.37
N GLY A 59 3.46 -18.42 17.20
CA GLY A 59 4.19 -18.33 15.94
C GLY A 59 4.57 -16.90 15.60
N LYS A 60 3.64 -15.97 15.73
CA LYS A 60 3.87 -14.54 15.53
C LYS A 60 4.90 -13.97 16.52
N TRP A 61 4.72 -14.28 17.80
CA TRP A 61 5.71 -13.89 18.83
C TRP A 61 7.09 -14.46 18.53
N PHE A 62 7.20 -15.73 18.18
CA PHE A 62 8.49 -16.35 17.87
C PHE A 62 9.16 -15.65 16.68
N SER A 63 8.43 -15.37 15.63
CA SER A 63 8.91 -14.67 14.45
C SER A 63 9.37 -13.24 14.77
N ASP A 64 8.61 -12.51 15.59
CA ASP A 64 8.89 -11.13 15.96
C ASP A 64 10.01 -11.01 17.03
N SER A 65 10.17 -12.00 17.89
CA SER A 65 11.09 -11.93 19.05
C SER A 65 12.51 -12.45 18.78
N GLN A 66 12.87 -12.65 17.52
CA GLN A 66 14.23 -13.11 17.17
C GLN A 66 15.27 -12.04 17.55
N PRO A 67 16.33 -12.41 18.30
CA PRO A 67 17.46 -11.51 18.51
C PRO A 67 18.07 -11.07 17.17
N PHE A 68 18.45 -9.80 17.06
CA PHE A 68 19.01 -9.22 15.83
C PHE A 68 18.09 -9.31 14.60
N ARG A 69 16.77 -9.40 14.81
CA ARG A 69 15.78 -9.54 13.72
C ARG A 69 15.96 -8.48 12.63
N ASP A 70 16.02 -7.21 13.01
CA ASP A 70 16.16 -6.10 12.07
C ASP A 70 17.51 -6.14 11.33
N ASP A 71 18.58 -6.54 12.02
CA ASP A 71 19.91 -6.71 11.42
C ASP A 71 19.90 -7.85 10.39
N PHE A 72 19.27 -8.99 10.73
CA PHE A 72 19.13 -10.11 9.79
C PHE A 72 18.25 -9.76 8.60
N MET A 73 17.17 -8.99 8.80
CA MET A 73 16.35 -8.50 7.71
C MET A 73 17.15 -7.56 6.80
N ALA A 74 17.85 -6.60 7.37
CA ALA A 74 18.71 -5.69 6.61
C ALA A 74 19.82 -6.44 5.85
N PHE A 75 20.42 -7.46 6.49
CA PHE A 75 21.41 -8.31 5.86
C PHE A 75 20.80 -9.15 4.72
N SER A 76 19.63 -9.73 4.93
CA SER A 76 18.90 -10.47 3.87
C SER A 76 18.62 -9.60 2.66
N MET A 77 18.12 -8.38 2.89
CA MET A 77 17.91 -7.39 1.84
C MET A 77 19.21 -7.01 1.10
N MET A 78 20.32 -6.89 1.85
CA MET A 78 21.63 -6.62 1.25
C MET A 78 22.11 -7.80 0.40
N VAL A 79 21.97 -9.04 0.87
CA VAL A 79 22.35 -10.27 0.14
C VAL A 79 21.46 -10.43 -1.09
N GLU A 80 20.15 -10.19 -0.98
CA GLU A 80 19.23 -10.22 -2.08
C GLU A 80 19.64 -9.20 -3.15
N ASN A 81 19.94 -7.98 -2.77
CA ASN A 81 20.47 -6.95 -3.68
C ASN A 81 21.80 -7.35 -4.33
N TRP A 82 22.63 -8.12 -3.63
CA TRP A 82 23.94 -8.56 -4.12
C TRP A 82 23.84 -9.80 -5.00
N THR A 83 22.89 -10.71 -4.71
CA THR A 83 22.68 -11.97 -5.45
C THR A 83 21.74 -11.82 -6.65
N VAL A 84 21.02 -10.73 -6.77
CA VAL A 84 20.29 -10.40 -8.00
C VAL A 84 21.31 -10.21 -9.10
N LEU A 85 21.49 -11.26 -9.92
CA LEU A 85 22.29 -11.20 -11.14
C LEU A 85 21.71 -10.11 -12.04
N ARG A 86 22.43 -9.00 -12.10
CA ARG A 86 22.08 -7.82 -12.89
C ARG A 86 22.38 -8.11 -14.36
N PHE A 87 21.48 -8.82 -15.02
CA PHE A 87 21.49 -8.90 -16.47
C PHE A 87 20.68 -7.73 -17.05
N GLY A 88 21.41 -6.66 -17.38
CA GLY A 88 20.81 -5.46 -17.95
C GLY A 88 20.69 -4.31 -16.94
N ASP A 89 20.52 -3.14 -17.50
CA ASP A 89 20.58 -1.82 -16.86
C ASP A 89 19.36 -1.52 -15.93
N ASP A 90 18.59 -2.53 -15.52
CA ASP A 90 17.31 -2.39 -14.84
C ASP A 90 17.41 -2.72 -13.34
N HIS A 91 17.47 -1.68 -12.49
CA HIS A 91 17.45 -1.82 -11.05
C HIS A 91 16.02 -1.76 -10.52
N VAL A 92 15.51 -2.89 -9.98
CA VAL A 92 14.27 -2.89 -9.19
C VAL A 92 14.39 -3.86 -8.02
N THR A 93 14.12 -3.39 -6.83
CA THR A 93 14.09 -4.20 -5.60
C THR A 93 12.64 -4.51 -5.24
N TYR A 94 12.36 -5.77 -4.91
CA TYR A 94 11.03 -6.23 -4.50
C TYR A 94 10.92 -6.32 -2.99
N HIS A 95 9.85 -5.80 -2.45
CA HIS A 95 9.42 -6.06 -1.08
C HIS A 95 8.08 -6.79 -1.13
N ALA A 96 8.09 -8.07 -0.77
CA ALA A 96 6.87 -8.86 -0.61
C ALA A 96 6.31 -8.65 0.79
N SER A 97 5.06 -8.19 0.91
CA SER A 97 4.28 -8.39 2.11
C SER A 97 3.25 -9.50 1.85
N THR A 98 3.20 -10.49 2.72
CA THR A 98 2.28 -11.63 2.60
C THR A 98 0.83 -11.28 2.91
N GLU A 99 0.55 -10.12 3.48
CA GLU A 99 -0.80 -9.69 3.86
C GLU A 99 -1.65 -9.17 2.70
N GLY A 100 -1.03 -8.70 1.61
CA GLY A 100 -1.77 -8.17 0.45
C GLY A 100 -2.19 -9.21 -0.60
N LEU A 101 -1.68 -10.44 -0.53
CA LEU A 101 -1.97 -11.48 -1.53
C LEU A 101 -3.37 -12.10 -1.37
N ALA A 102 -3.92 -12.14 -0.16
CA ALA A 102 -5.26 -12.67 0.11
C ALA A 102 -6.35 -11.74 -0.45
N ASP A 103 -6.19 -10.42 -0.26
CA ASP A 103 -7.14 -9.41 -0.74
C ASP A 103 -7.16 -9.32 -2.28
N PHE A 104 -6.03 -9.58 -2.95
CA PHE A 104 -5.97 -9.60 -4.42
C PHE A 104 -6.65 -10.83 -5.04
N ALA A 105 -6.58 -11.98 -4.38
CA ALA A 105 -7.21 -13.21 -4.87
C ALA A 105 -8.75 -13.16 -4.77
N GLU A 106 -9.31 -12.49 -3.74
CA GLU A 106 -10.75 -12.26 -3.64
C GLU A 106 -11.25 -11.21 -4.64
N ALA A 107 -10.42 -10.22 -5.02
CA ALA A 107 -10.78 -9.18 -5.98
C ALA A 107 -10.86 -9.71 -7.43
N GLU A 108 -10.14 -10.77 -7.80
CA GLU A 108 -10.21 -11.36 -9.14
C GLU A 108 -11.54 -12.09 -9.43
N GLY A 109 -12.32 -12.43 -8.40
CA GLY A 109 -13.64 -13.06 -8.56
C GLY A 109 -14.80 -12.07 -8.79
N MET A 110 -14.57 -10.79 -8.74
CA MET A 110 -15.60 -9.78 -9.01
C MET A 110 -15.44 -9.26 -10.45
N GLU A 111 -16.25 -9.77 -11.36
CA GLU A 111 -16.42 -9.21 -12.71
C GLU A 111 -16.75 -7.72 -12.58
N ALA A 112 -15.87 -6.89 -13.13
CA ALA A 112 -16.07 -5.46 -13.23
C ALA A 112 -17.15 -5.21 -14.30
N GLU A 113 -18.42 -5.23 -13.92
CA GLU A 113 -19.42 -4.51 -14.68
C GLU A 113 -19.12 -3.01 -14.52
N GLU A 114 -18.55 -2.43 -15.55
CA GLU A 114 -18.43 -0.99 -15.73
C GLU A 114 -19.84 -0.35 -15.77
N ALA A 115 -20.36 -0.03 -14.62
CA ALA A 115 -21.39 0.98 -14.56
C ALA A 115 -20.71 2.33 -14.75
N ILE A 116 -20.59 2.76 -15.99
CA ILE A 116 -20.28 4.14 -16.33
C ILE A 116 -21.47 4.94 -15.80
N ALA A 117 -21.28 5.61 -14.66
CA ALA A 117 -22.26 6.59 -14.20
C ALA A 117 -22.30 7.70 -15.26
N GLU A 118 -23.49 8.05 -15.72
CA GLU A 118 -23.67 9.20 -16.60
C GLU A 118 -23.04 10.42 -15.90
N ASP A 119 -22.29 11.21 -16.66
CA ASP A 119 -21.64 12.42 -16.17
C ASP A 119 -22.74 13.45 -15.81
N ASP A 120 -23.00 13.63 -14.54
CA ASP A 120 -23.96 14.60 -14.02
C ASP A 120 -23.38 16.01 -13.86
N GLY A 121 -22.20 16.26 -14.42
CA GLY A 121 -21.50 17.55 -14.35
C GLY A 121 -20.79 17.81 -13.01
N ARG A 122 -20.87 16.89 -12.04
CA ARG A 122 -20.18 17.04 -10.73
C ARG A 122 -18.74 16.55 -10.79
N ASN A 123 -18.40 15.89 -11.86
CA ASN A 123 -17.05 15.39 -12.10
C ASN A 123 -16.58 15.92 -13.46
N PRO A 124 -16.13 17.17 -13.52
CA PRO A 124 -15.73 17.78 -14.77
C PRO A 124 -14.64 16.96 -15.44
N GLY A 125 -14.96 16.40 -16.57
CA GLY A 125 -14.17 15.66 -17.53
C GLY A 125 -12.87 15.07 -16.97
N GLY A 126 -12.90 13.82 -16.58
CA GLY A 126 -11.79 13.16 -15.92
C GLY A 126 -10.46 13.43 -16.61
N TYR A 127 -9.49 13.88 -15.82
CA TYR A 127 -8.11 14.01 -16.29
C TYR A 127 -7.63 12.67 -16.85
N VAL A 128 -7.17 12.68 -18.10
CA VAL A 128 -6.48 11.55 -18.71
C VAL A 128 -4.99 11.71 -18.46
N ASN A 129 -4.40 10.81 -17.70
CA ASN A 129 -2.97 10.82 -17.44
C ASN A 129 -2.20 10.73 -18.77
N LYS A 130 -1.43 11.77 -19.09
CA LYS A 130 -0.60 11.84 -20.30
C LYS A 130 0.87 11.57 -20.03
N LEU A 131 1.24 11.32 -18.77
CA LEU A 131 2.63 11.05 -18.41
C LEU A 131 2.99 9.64 -18.84
N THR A 132 4.00 9.52 -19.69
CA THR A 132 4.65 8.26 -19.99
C THR A 132 5.49 7.84 -18.81
N ALA A 133 5.12 6.73 -18.19
CA ALA A 133 5.92 6.14 -17.13
C ALA A 133 7.09 5.33 -17.72
N ASP A 134 8.10 5.07 -16.90
CA ASP A 134 9.27 4.29 -17.30
C ASP A 134 8.86 2.89 -17.77
N GLU A 135 9.11 2.58 -19.05
CA GLU A 135 8.82 1.28 -19.66
C GLU A 135 9.57 0.11 -18.99
N LYS A 136 10.61 0.41 -18.23
CA LYS A 136 11.44 -0.58 -17.55
C LYS A 136 10.99 -0.88 -16.11
N ALA A 137 9.88 -0.33 -15.66
CA ALA A 137 9.35 -0.60 -14.34
C ALA A 137 9.00 -2.09 -14.16
N LYS A 138 9.34 -2.64 -13.01
CA LYS A 138 8.98 -4.01 -12.59
C LYS A 138 7.97 -3.95 -11.44
N VAL A 139 7.13 -4.95 -11.33
CA VAL A 139 6.11 -5.04 -10.29
C VAL A 139 6.66 -5.82 -9.11
N ALA A 140 6.56 -5.24 -7.92
CA ALA A 140 6.86 -5.93 -6.69
C ALA A 140 5.68 -6.82 -6.26
N ASN A 141 5.97 -7.98 -5.65
CA ASN A 141 4.96 -8.97 -5.25
C ASN A 141 3.99 -8.52 -4.16
N ALA A 142 4.05 -7.29 -3.72
CA ALA A 142 3.18 -6.76 -2.68
C ALA A 142 2.26 -5.66 -3.17
N GLY A 143 1.97 -5.61 -4.45
CA GLY A 143 1.21 -4.51 -5.00
C GLY A 143 1.98 -3.18 -4.99
N ILE A 144 3.30 -3.22 -4.95
CA ILE A 144 4.16 -2.05 -5.04
C ILE A 144 4.93 -2.10 -6.37
N VAL A 145 4.83 -1.03 -7.13
CA VAL A 145 5.62 -0.81 -8.35
C VAL A 145 6.72 0.18 -8.05
N ILE A 146 7.96 -0.20 -8.31
CA ILE A 146 9.12 0.67 -8.14
C ILE A 146 9.60 1.11 -9.53
N ILE A 147 9.72 2.40 -9.74
CA ILE A 147 10.15 3.01 -10.99
C ILE A 147 11.32 3.96 -10.76
N GLY A 148 12.13 4.15 -11.80
CA GLY A 148 13.26 5.06 -11.78
C GLY A 148 14.52 4.48 -11.13
N ARG A 149 15.55 5.33 -11.02
CA ARG A 149 16.89 4.96 -10.52
C ARG A 149 17.42 6.04 -9.60
N ASP A 150 18.30 5.65 -8.69
CA ASP A 150 19.05 6.55 -7.81
C ASP A 150 18.13 7.56 -7.12
N LYS A 151 18.37 8.84 -7.34
CA LYS A 151 17.59 9.95 -6.77
C LYS A 151 16.17 10.06 -7.36
N ASN A 152 15.91 9.39 -8.47
CA ASN A 152 14.62 9.41 -9.16
C ASN A 152 13.76 8.18 -8.89
N VAL A 153 14.13 7.35 -7.94
CA VAL A 153 13.31 6.21 -7.52
C VAL A 153 11.97 6.69 -6.97
N ARG A 154 10.91 6.02 -7.39
CA ARG A 154 9.56 6.23 -6.88
C ARG A 154 8.92 4.86 -6.60
N ALA A 155 8.34 4.70 -5.43
CA ALA A 155 7.55 3.52 -5.06
C ALA A 155 6.07 3.86 -5.14
N LEU A 156 5.32 3.10 -5.92
CA LEU A 156 3.89 3.29 -6.17
C LEU A 156 3.12 2.10 -5.61
N MET A 157 2.23 2.36 -4.66
CA MET A 157 1.32 1.34 -4.14
C MET A 157 0.16 1.14 -5.13
N CYS A 158 -0.04 -0.09 -5.59
CA CYS A 158 -1.17 -0.42 -6.45
C CYS A 158 -2.50 -0.19 -5.72
N PHE A 159 -3.47 0.34 -6.44
CA PHE A 159 -4.81 0.54 -5.90
C PHE A 159 -5.68 -0.69 -6.18
N GLY A 160 -6.23 -1.30 -5.13
CA GLY A 160 -7.05 -2.51 -5.22
C GLY A 160 -8.56 -2.25 -5.19
N GLY A 161 -9.01 -1.00 -5.04
CA GLY A 161 -10.43 -0.64 -4.95
C GLY A 161 -11.20 -0.87 -6.25
N SER A 162 -12.52 -1.01 -6.15
CA SER A 162 -13.43 -1.07 -7.28
C SER A 162 -14.26 0.21 -7.38
N ALA A 163 -14.82 0.50 -8.56
CA ALA A 163 -15.72 1.65 -8.74
C ALA A 163 -16.85 1.63 -7.70
N LYS A 164 -17.49 0.49 -7.49
CA LYS A 164 -18.61 0.33 -6.53
C LYS A 164 -18.20 0.49 -5.07
N ALA A 165 -16.93 0.32 -4.71
CA ALA A 165 -16.44 0.50 -3.34
C ALA A 165 -16.59 1.93 -2.82
N GLY A 166 -16.76 2.91 -3.68
CA GLY A 166 -16.98 4.30 -3.31
C GLY A 166 -18.36 4.61 -2.71
N THR A 167 -19.38 3.81 -3.04
CA THR A 167 -20.77 4.07 -2.61
C THR A 167 -20.94 4.17 -1.08
N PRO A 168 -20.37 3.27 -0.25
CA PRO A 168 -20.44 3.41 1.21
C PRO A 168 -19.83 4.72 1.70
N TYR A 169 -18.75 5.17 1.08
CA TYR A 169 -18.11 6.44 1.44
C TYR A 169 -19.00 7.64 1.12
N ALA A 170 -19.62 7.68 -0.06
CA ALA A 170 -20.59 8.71 -0.41
C ALA A 170 -21.76 8.76 0.58
N ASN A 171 -22.25 7.59 1.00
CA ASN A 171 -23.34 7.49 1.99
C ASN A 171 -22.95 8.11 3.34
N VAL A 172 -21.68 8.02 3.74
CA VAL A 172 -21.18 8.70 4.96
C VAL A 172 -21.25 10.22 4.79
N CYS A 173 -20.81 10.77 3.65
CA CYS A 173 -20.89 12.19 3.37
C CYS A 173 -22.34 12.68 3.39
N ASN A 174 -23.25 11.95 2.74
CA ASN A 174 -24.68 12.26 2.71
C ASN A 174 -25.30 12.25 4.10
N LYS A 175 -24.87 11.31 4.98
CA LYS A 175 -25.33 11.27 6.36
C LYS A 175 -24.91 12.50 7.18
N TYR A 176 -23.74 13.10 6.89
CA TYR A 176 -23.33 14.35 7.55
C TYR A 176 -24.28 15.51 7.25
N VAL A 177 -24.71 15.67 6.00
CA VAL A 177 -25.70 16.69 5.61
C VAL A 177 -27.01 16.52 6.40
N GLN A 178 -27.48 15.29 6.53
CA GLN A 178 -28.70 14.98 7.26
C GLN A 178 -28.57 15.21 8.76
N THR A 179 -27.38 14.92 9.31
CA THR A 179 -27.13 15.01 10.75
C THR A 179 -26.87 16.44 11.21
N PHE A 180 -26.29 17.28 10.37
CA PHE A 180 -25.87 18.64 10.68
C PHE A 180 -26.50 19.66 9.71
N PRO A 181 -27.81 19.94 9.81
CA PRO A 181 -28.49 20.88 8.94
C PRO A 181 -27.89 22.28 9.06
N GLY A 182 -27.66 22.93 7.92
CA GLY A 182 -27.06 24.27 7.85
C GLY A 182 -25.52 24.30 7.92
N VAL A 183 -24.87 23.15 7.93
CA VAL A 183 -23.42 23.03 7.81
C VAL A 183 -23.08 22.65 6.36
N ASN A 184 -22.13 23.38 5.73
CA ASN A 184 -21.61 23.00 4.45
C ASN A 184 -20.75 21.73 4.57
N VAL A 185 -21.06 20.71 3.78
CA VAL A 185 -20.31 19.44 3.74
C VAL A 185 -19.57 19.36 2.42
N TYR A 186 -18.26 19.12 2.50
CA TYR A 186 -17.39 18.97 1.34
C TYR A 186 -16.83 17.56 1.28
N CYS A 187 -16.84 16.96 0.10
CA CYS A 187 -16.23 15.66 -0.17
C CYS A 187 -15.00 15.87 -1.06
N MET A 188 -13.81 15.63 -0.52
CA MET A 188 -12.54 15.75 -1.23
C MET A 188 -11.82 14.42 -1.16
N VAL A 189 -11.80 13.68 -2.28
CA VAL A 189 -11.12 12.38 -2.37
C VAL A 189 -9.76 12.56 -3.02
N VAL A 190 -8.70 12.28 -2.27
CA VAL A 190 -7.32 12.44 -2.73
C VAL A 190 -6.84 11.14 -3.35
N PRO A 191 -6.46 11.13 -4.65
CA PRO A 191 -5.86 9.95 -5.27
C PRO A 191 -4.46 9.69 -4.70
N SER A 192 -3.96 8.46 -4.81
CA SER A 192 -2.57 8.16 -4.52
C SER A 192 -1.68 8.43 -5.74
N ALA A 193 -0.36 8.46 -5.52
CA ALA A 193 0.64 8.66 -6.57
C ALA A 193 0.49 7.68 -7.75
N ALA A 194 -0.02 6.48 -7.51
CA ALA A 194 -0.26 5.46 -8.55
C ALA A 194 -1.25 5.92 -9.63
N ALA A 195 -2.16 6.84 -9.30
CA ALA A 195 -3.12 7.38 -10.27
C ALA A 195 -2.43 8.12 -11.44
N PHE A 196 -1.25 8.71 -11.19
CA PHE A 196 -0.57 9.59 -12.15
C PHE A 196 0.74 9.01 -12.69
N TYR A 197 1.43 8.17 -11.90
CA TYR A 197 2.78 7.73 -12.21
C TYR A 197 2.90 6.23 -12.53
N MET A 198 1.78 5.50 -12.58
CA MET A 198 1.80 4.06 -12.88
C MET A 198 2.20 3.82 -14.33
N PRO A 199 3.25 3.03 -14.60
CA PRO A 199 3.65 2.66 -15.95
C PRO A 199 2.54 1.93 -16.72
N GLU A 200 2.35 2.22 -18.01
CA GLU A 200 1.32 1.60 -18.84
C GLU A 200 1.39 0.06 -18.81
N LYS A 201 2.59 -0.51 -18.91
CA LYS A 201 2.79 -1.97 -18.93
C LYS A 201 2.36 -2.70 -17.66
N VAL A 202 2.28 -1.98 -16.53
CA VAL A 202 1.87 -2.51 -15.22
C VAL A 202 0.56 -1.89 -14.73
N GLN A 203 -0.05 -1.03 -15.53
CA GLN A 203 -1.30 -0.36 -15.19
C GLN A 203 -2.43 -1.34 -14.85
N LYS A 204 -2.45 -2.52 -15.48
CA LYS A 204 -3.43 -3.59 -15.20
C LYS A 204 -3.36 -4.14 -13.78
N MET A 205 -2.26 -3.92 -13.06
CA MET A 205 -2.08 -4.36 -11.68
C MET A 205 -2.62 -3.36 -10.66
N SER A 206 -2.98 -2.16 -11.10
CA SER A 206 -3.64 -1.15 -10.28
C SER A 206 -5.00 -0.85 -10.88
N LYS A 207 -6.05 -0.87 -10.07
CA LYS A 207 -7.37 -0.47 -10.53
C LYS A 207 -7.42 1.04 -10.78
N ASP A 208 -8.38 1.48 -11.61
CA ASP A 208 -8.56 2.90 -11.91
C ASP A 208 -9.16 3.64 -10.70
N GLN A 209 -8.37 4.52 -10.11
CA GLN A 209 -8.82 5.37 -9.00
C GLN A 209 -9.85 6.41 -9.46
N SER A 210 -9.75 6.88 -10.70
CA SER A 210 -10.69 7.87 -11.24
C SER A 210 -12.11 7.31 -11.31
N ALA A 211 -12.25 6.03 -11.66
CA ALA A 211 -13.55 5.36 -11.68
C ALA A 211 -14.19 5.28 -10.28
N THR A 212 -13.39 4.99 -9.25
CA THR A 212 -13.86 4.97 -7.86
C THR A 212 -14.26 6.38 -7.41
N ILE A 213 -13.46 7.39 -7.72
CA ILE A 213 -13.75 8.80 -7.35
C ILE A 213 -15.01 9.29 -8.05
N ARG A 214 -15.17 9.02 -9.34
CA ARG A 214 -16.40 9.31 -10.08
C ARG A 214 -17.62 8.64 -9.45
N ASN A 215 -17.51 7.37 -9.08
CA ASN A 215 -18.57 6.66 -8.39
C ASN A 215 -18.93 7.31 -7.05
N ILE A 216 -17.96 7.73 -6.25
CA ILE A 216 -18.21 8.48 -5.00
C ILE A 216 -19.02 9.74 -5.32
N TYR A 217 -18.53 10.55 -6.23
CA TYR A 217 -19.15 11.85 -6.53
C TYR A 217 -20.53 11.73 -7.13
N SER A 218 -20.79 10.71 -7.97
CA SER A 218 -22.12 10.45 -8.54
C SER A 218 -23.18 10.01 -7.53
N HIS A 219 -22.75 9.53 -6.35
CA HIS A 219 -23.65 9.11 -5.26
C HIS A 219 -23.78 10.14 -4.13
N LEU A 220 -23.14 11.31 -4.27
CA LEU A 220 -23.29 12.39 -3.30
C LEU A 220 -24.66 13.04 -3.40
N ASP A 221 -25.24 13.39 -2.25
CA ASP A 221 -26.39 14.26 -2.16
C ASP A 221 -26.07 15.64 -2.78
N SER A 222 -27.05 16.29 -3.37
CA SER A 222 -26.90 17.62 -3.99
C SER A 222 -26.40 18.70 -3.02
N ALA A 223 -26.55 18.50 -1.73
CA ALA A 223 -26.06 19.40 -0.68
C ALA A 223 -24.61 19.11 -0.26
N VAL A 224 -23.98 18.08 -0.81
CA VAL A 224 -22.55 17.81 -0.59
C VAL A 224 -21.73 18.41 -1.73
N HIS A 225 -20.79 19.27 -1.40
CA HIS A 225 -19.90 19.90 -2.38
C HIS A 225 -18.75 18.96 -2.74
N ALA A 226 -18.68 18.46 -3.97
CA ALA A 226 -17.57 17.67 -4.47
C ALA A 226 -16.37 18.58 -4.78
N VAL A 227 -15.17 18.21 -4.30
CA VAL A 227 -13.92 18.93 -4.55
C VAL A 227 -13.03 18.05 -5.45
N ASP A 228 -12.99 18.35 -6.75
CA ASP A 228 -12.20 17.59 -7.72
C ASP A 228 -10.70 17.94 -7.63
N VAL A 229 -10.01 17.27 -6.72
CA VAL A 229 -8.56 17.37 -6.62
C VAL A 229 -7.84 16.37 -7.53
N TYR A 230 -8.53 15.37 -8.09
CA TYR A 230 -7.94 14.44 -9.04
C TYR A 230 -7.45 15.18 -10.30
N THR A 231 -8.31 16.00 -10.88
CA THR A 231 -7.98 16.79 -12.07
C THR A 231 -6.84 17.77 -11.79
N VAL A 232 -6.94 18.53 -10.71
CA VAL A 232 -5.92 19.53 -10.34
C VAL A 232 -4.55 18.90 -10.10
N LEU A 233 -4.50 17.80 -9.34
CA LEU A 233 -3.23 17.10 -9.11
C LEU A 233 -2.68 16.47 -10.40
N GLY A 234 -3.56 15.98 -11.28
CA GLY A 234 -3.18 15.46 -12.58
C GLY A 234 -2.53 16.51 -13.48
N GLU A 235 -3.07 17.73 -13.52
CA GLU A 235 -2.50 18.86 -14.27
C GLU A 235 -1.09 19.23 -13.79
N HIS A 236 -0.82 19.01 -12.51
CA HIS A 236 0.47 19.28 -11.87
C HIS A 236 1.35 18.02 -11.68
N ALA A 237 0.99 16.88 -12.29
CA ALA A 237 1.72 15.63 -12.12
C ALA A 237 3.18 15.67 -12.62
N GLY A 238 3.56 16.64 -13.43
CA GLY A 238 4.95 16.89 -13.83
C GLY A 238 5.82 17.47 -12.71
N GLU A 239 5.23 17.90 -11.61
CA GLU A 239 5.90 18.48 -10.45
C GLU A 239 6.01 17.44 -9.32
N ASP A 240 6.79 17.75 -8.26
CA ASP A 240 6.93 16.84 -7.10
C ASP A 240 5.73 16.96 -6.14
N ILE A 241 4.53 16.67 -6.63
CA ILE A 241 3.28 16.76 -5.87
C ILE A 241 3.03 15.57 -4.94
N TYR A 242 3.81 14.49 -5.05
CA TYR A 242 3.82 13.34 -4.14
C TYR A 242 5.23 13.05 -3.64
N LEU A 243 5.32 12.52 -2.42
CA LEU A 243 6.55 11.94 -1.91
C LEU A 243 6.94 10.72 -2.76
N ARG A 244 8.25 10.48 -2.94
CA ARG A 244 8.71 9.49 -3.91
C ARG A 244 8.57 8.05 -3.41
N THR A 245 8.77 7.83 -2.12
CA THR A 245 8.78 6.49 -1.51
C THR A 245 7.73 6.34 -0.39
N ASP A 246 6.76 7.24 -0.39
CA ASP A 246 5.65 7.28 0.55
C ASP A 246 4.36 7.54 -0.24
N HIS A 247 3.22 7.06 0.26
CA HIS A 247 1.93 7.22 -0.40
C HIS A 247 1.30 8.60 -0.25
N HIS A 248 1.87 9.46 0.60
CA HIS A 248 1.34 10.79 0.84
C HIS A 248 1.71 11.78 -0.27
N TRP A 249 0.83 12.73 -0.49
CA TRP A 249 1.16 13.92 -1.25
C TRP A 249 2.25 14.75 -0.58
N SER A 250 2.95 15.54 -1.37
CA SER A 250 3.93 16.51 -0.87
C SER A 250 3.21 17.79 -0.36
N PRO A 251 3.90 18.69 0.34
CA PRO A 251 3.34 20.00 0.65
C PRO A 251 2.85 20.77 -0.58
N LEU A 252 3.49 20.60 -1.74
CA LEU A 252 3.09 21.22 -2.99
C LEU A 252 1.75 20.63 -3.50
N GLY A 253 1.60 19.30 -3.48
CA GLY A 253 0.33 18.65 -3.82
C GLY A 253 -0.80 19.07 -2.89
N ALA A 254 -0.54 19.12 -1.58
CA ALA A 254 -1.51 19.62 -0.60
C ALA A 254 -1.89 21.07 -0.85
N TYR A 255 -0.96 21.92 -1.27
CA TYR A 255 -1.23 23.31 -1.62
C TYR A 255 -2.21 23.43 -2.81
N TYR A 256 -2.01 22.67 -3.88
CA TYR A 256 -2.92 22.68 -5.02
C TYR A 256 -4.32 22.21 -4.63
N ALA A 257 -4.40 21.15 -3.83
CA ALA A 257 -5.68 20.66 -3.33
C ALA A 257 -6.39 21.68 -2.40
N ALA A 258 -5.64 22.34 -1.52
CA ALA A 258 -6.18 23.39 -0.64
C ALA A 258 -6.71 24.59 -1.44
N ARG A 259 -6.03 24.99 -2.51
CA ARG A 259 -6.50 26.02 -3.42
C ARG A 259 -7.83 25.62 -4.08
N LYS A 260 -7.92 24.37 -4.56
CA LYS A 260 -9.16 23.86 -5.15
C LYS A 260 -10.30 23.80 -4.14
N PHE A 261 -9.99 23.41 -2.90
CA PHE A 261 -10.98 23.47 -1.82
C PHE A 261 -11.46 24.90 -1.56
N ALA A 262 -10.54 25.85 -1.44
CA ALA A 262 -10.89 27.28 -1.22
C ALA A 262 -11.77 27.83 -2.35
N GLU A 263 -11.46 27.49 -3.60
CA GLU A 263 -12.28 27.85 -4.76
C GLU A 263 -13.73 27.32 -4.64
N VAL A 264 -13.90 26.03 -4.30
CA VAL A 264 -15.22 25.40 -4.14
C VAL A 264 -15.95 25.93 -2.90
N ALA A 265 -15.22 26.29 -1.87
CA ALA A 265 -15.77 26.85 -0.61
C ALA A 265 -16.01 28.36 -0.66
N GLU A 266 -15.59 29.01 -1.75
CA GLU A 266 -15.70 30.48 -1.94
C GLU A 266 -14.99 31.28 -0.82
N VAL A 267 -13.81 30.86 -0.38
CA VAL A 267 -12.99 31.46 0.70
C VAL A 267 -11.56 31.77 0.24
#